data_ee33bd5b69d60b9afc81659d4a9aff54
#
_entry.id   ee33bd5b69d60b9afc81659d4a9aff54
#
_cell.length_a   1.000
_cell.length_b   1.000
_cell.length_c   1.000
_cell.angle_alpha   90.00
_cell.angle_beta   90.00
_cell.angle_gamma   90.00
#
_symmetry.space_group_name_H-M   'P 1'
#
loop_
_entity.id
_entity.type
_entity.pdbx_description
1 polymer ?
#
loop_
_entity_poly.entity_id
_entity_poly.type
_entity_poly.pdbx_seq_one_letter_code
_entity_poly.pdbx_strand_id
1 'polypeptide(L)'
;MLFRSQSAGVWTGVKRARGEWIATLDGDGQNDPADLPQMFARLSVEPKPDMVAGHRVNRKDTASKKIASRLANRIRGALLKDETPDSGCGIKIFRRELFLELPYFDHMHRFLPALARRHGARVVSVPVNHRPRGAGTSNYTNFGRLKAGLLDLIGVWWLIRRSRLPIDAREET
;
A
#
# COMPACT_ATOMS: atom_id res chain seq x y z
N MET A 1 -9.93 5.00 22.16
CA MET A 1 -9.13 5.92 21.32
C MET A 1 -9.61 5.79 19.89
N LEU A 2 -10.25 6.82 19.34
CA LEU A 2 -10.77 6.78 17.96
C LEU A 2 -9.63 7.22 17.04
N PHE A 3 -9.19 6.31 16.17
CA PHE A 3 -8.25 6.67 15.09
C PHE A 3 -8.97 7.59 14.10
N ARG A 4 -8.41 8.75 13.84
CA ARG A 4 -8.98 9.73 12.90
C ARG A 4 -8.79 9.32 11.44
N SER A 5 -7.91 8.35 11.15
CA SER A 5 -7.67 7.84 9.80
C SER A 5 -7.16 6.40 9.81
N GLN A 6 -7.32 5.70 8.68
CA GLN A 6 -6.79 4.36 8.46
C GLN A 6 -5.25 4.35 8.60
N SER A 7 -4.57 5.37 8.09
CA SER A 7 -3.10 5.49 8.21
C SER A 7 -2.65 5.57 9.67
N ALA A 8 -3.35 6.32 10.51
CA ALA A 8 -3.04 6.39 11.94
C ALA A 8 -3.23 5.04 12.63
N GLY A 9 -4.27 4.28 12.25
CA GLY A 9 -4.50 2.92 12.75
C GLY A 9 -3.37 1.98 12.38
N VAL A 10 -3.00 1.93 11.09
CA VAL A 10 -1.89 1.10 10.60
C VAL A 10 -0.57 1.50 11.28
N TRP A 11 -0.25 2.78 11.35
CA TRP A 11 0.97 3.28 11.98
C TRP A 11 1.07 2.87 13.46
N THR A 12 0.00 3.05 14.21
CA THR A 12 -0.04 2.68 15.63
C THR A 12 0.10 1.16 15.80
N GLY A 13 -0.56 0.38 14.94
CA GLY A 13 -0.46 -1.09 14.94
C GLY A 13 0.96 -1.57 14.69
N VAL A 14 1.63 -1.03 13.65
CA VAL A 14 3.01 -1.39 13.31
C VAL A 14 3.99 -1.02 14.43
N LYS A 15 3.83 0.16 15.06
CA LYS A 15 4.66 0.56 16.20
C LYS A 15 4.55 -0.40 17.39
N ARG A 16 3.37 -0.95 17.63
CA ARG A 16 3.11 -1.90 18.75
C ARG A 16 3.42 -3.34 18.41
N ALA A 17 3.46 -3.67 17.13
CA ALA A 17 3.77 -5.03 16.68
C ALA A 17 5.23 -5.40 17.03
N ARG A 18 5.46 -6.69 17.30
CA ARG A 18 6.78 -7.24 17.64
C ARG A 18 7.35 -8.14 16.54
N GLY A 19 6.51 -8.51 15.56
CA GLY A 19 6.94 -9.36 14.44
C GLY A 19 7.83 -8.61 13.46
N GLU A 20 8.76 -9.31 12.84
CA GLU A 20 9.59 -8.80 11.74
C GLU A 20 8.74 -8.43 10.53
N TRP A 21 7.74 -9.25 10.26
CA TRP A 21 6.80 -9.06 9.14
C TRP A 21 5.44 -8.63 9.66
N ILE A 22 4.87 -7.64 8.98
CA ILE A 22 3.54 -7.11 9.27
C ILE A 22 2.62 -7.44 8.10
N ALA A 23 1.47 -8.03 8.40
CA ALA A 23 0.38 -8.17 7.47
C ALA A 23 -0.74 -7.18 7.80
N THR A 24 -1.23 -6.47 6.79
CA THR A 24 -2.40 -5.58 6.91
C THR A 24 -3.58 -6.15 6.15
N LEU A 25 -4.79 -5.92 6.66
CA LEU A 25 -6.06 -6.22 6.00
C LEU A 25 -7.05 -5.11 6.33
N ASP A 26 -7.94 -4.79 5.37
CA ASP A 26 -9.07 -3.89 5.64
C ASP A 26 -10.12 -4.62 6.48
N GLY A 27 -10.68 -3.94 7.48
CA GLY A 27 -11.66 -4.50 8.42
C GLY A 27 -13.09 -4.64 7.87
N ASP A 28 -13.30 -4.42 6.57
CA ASP A 28 -14.62 -4.47 5.91
C ASP A 28 -14.96 -5.84 5.32
N GLY A 29 -14.10 -6.86 5.56
CA GLY A 29 -14.27 -8.23 5.12
C GLY A 29 -14.02 -8.46 3.63
N GLN A 30 -13.59 -7.45 2.88
CA GLN A 30 -13.34 -7.59 1.43
C GLN A 30 -12.02 -8.30 1.12
N ASN A 31 -11.04 -8.24 2.01
CA ASN A 31 -9.80 -9.01 1.90
C ASN A 31 -10.01 -10.43 2.43
N ASP A 32 -9.50 -11.41 1.71
CA ASP A 32 -9.54 -12.80 2.14
C ASP A 32 -8.27 -13.15 2.94
N PRO A 33 -8.37 -13.47 4.25
CA PRO A 33 -7.21 -13.92 5.03
C PRO A 33 -6.58 -15.20 4.49
N ALA A 34 -7.32 -16.02 3.74
CA ALA A 34 -6.81 -17.23 3.10
C ALA A 34 -5.74 -16.94 2.01
N ASP A 35 -5.62 -15.69 1.56
CA ASP A 35 -4.56 -15.28 0.65
C ASP A 35 -3.21 -15.06 1.34
N LEU A 36 -3.17 -14.91 2.67
CA LEU A 36 -1.93 -14.66 3.41
C LEU A 36 -0.87 -15.76 3.24
N PRO A 37 -1.18 -17.06 3.31
CA PRO A 37 -0.16 -18.11 3.15
C PRO A 37 0.60 -18.00 1.82
N GLN A 38 -0.10 -17.78 0.69
CA GLN A 38 0.56 -17.63 -0.61
C GLN A 38 1.41 -16.36 -0.69
N MET A 39 0.99 -15.26 -0.03
CA MET A 39 1.75 -14.03 0.04
C MET A 39 3.01 -14.19 0.89
N PHE A 40 2.93 -14.92 2.02
CA PHE A 40 4.08 -15.27 2.83
C PHE A 40 5.05 -16.19 2.08
N ALA A 41 4.57 -17.19 1.37
CA ALA A 41 5.41 -18.06 0.54
C ALA A 41 6.22 -17.26 -0.48
N ARG A 42 5.68 -16.14 -1.01
CA ARG A 42 6.39 -15.26 -1.96
C ARG A 42 7.62 -14.58 -1.34
N LEU A 43 7.67 -14.39 -0.02
CA LEU A 43 8.83 -13.80 0.67
C LEU A 43 10.09 -14.68 0.60
N SER A 44 9.92 -15.99 0.40
CA SER A 44 11.04 -16.96 0.32
C SER A 44 11.54 -17.18 -1.11
N VAL A 45 10.86 -16.62 -2.13
CA VAL A 45 11.24 -16.81 -3.53
C VAL A 45 12.22 -15.74 -3.97
N GLU A 46 13.39 -16.17 -4.45
CA GLU A 46 14.41 -15.26 -4.95
C GLU A 46 13.98 -14.56 -6.26
N PRO A 47 14.35 -13.32 -6.42
CA PRO A 47 14.97 -12.46 -5.43
C PRO A 47 13.95 -12.02 -4.37
N LYS A 48 14.33 -12.15 -3.07
CA LYS A 48 13.43 -11.91 -1.94
C LYS A 48 12.88 -10.48 -1.93
N PRO A 49 11.57 -10.31 -1.78
CA PRO A 49 10.98 -8.98 -1.64
C PRO A 49 10.98 -8.51 -0.19
N ASP A 50 10.97 -7.18 0.01
CA ASP A 50 10.76 -6.52 1.30
C ASP A 50 9.29 -6.21 1.54
N MET A 51 8.50 -6.22 0.47
CA MET A 51 7.04 -6.03 0.51
C MET A 51 6.35 -6.89 -0.54
N VAL A 52 5.26 -7.52 -0.15
CA VAL A 52 4.29 -8.18 -1.03
C VAL A 52 2.97 -7.42 -0.96
N ALA A 53 2.52 -6.88 -2.07
CA ALA A 53 1.25 -6.17 -2.20
C ALA A 53 0.21 -7.04 -2.90
N GLY A 54 -1.00 -7.12 -2.35
CA GLY A 54 -2.11 -7.79 -3.01
C GLY A 54 -2.54 -7.04 -4.27
N HIS A 55 -2.89 -7.79 -5.30
CA HIS A 55 -3.51 -7.30 -6.53
C HIS A 55 -4.86 -7.97 -6.70
N ARG A 56 -5.95 -7.22 -6.52
CA ARG A 56 -7.31 -7.76 -6.56
C ARG A 56 -7.68 -8.19 -7.97
N VAL A 57 -7.87 -9.50 -8.14
CA VAL A 57 -8.42 -10.09 -9.35
C VAL A 57 -9.93 -10.31 -9.19
N ASN A 58 -10.66 -10.45 -10.28
CA ASN A 58 -12.10 -10.72 -10.29
C ASN A 58 -13.01 -9.65 -9.64
N ARG A 59 -12.60 -8.37 -9.67
CA ARG A 59 -13.45 -7.27 -9.17
C ARG A 59 -14.77 -7.23 -9.94
N LYS A 60 -15.88 -7.34 -9.21
CA LYS A 60 -17.26 -7.21 -9.77
C LYS A 60 -17.68 -5.73 -9.90
N ASP A 61 -16.80 -4.86 -10.39
CA ASP A 61 -17.13 -3.46 -10.64
C ASP A 61 -17.81 -3.27 -12.00
N THR A 62 -18.58 -2.20 -12.13
CA THR A 62 -19.12 -1.76 -13.42
C THR A 62 -18.01 -1.40 -14.41
N ALA A 63 -18.25 -1.53 -15.71
CA ALA A 63 -17.26 -1.23 -16.74
C ALA A 63 -16.66 0.18 -16.61
N SER A 64 -17.50 1.18 -16.31
CA SER A 64 -17.07 2.57 -16.10
C SER A 64 -16.11 2.72 -14.91
N LYS A 65 -16.38 2.07 -13.79
CA LYS A 65 -15.51 2.07 -12.61
C LYS A 65 -14.18 1.36 -12.90
N LYS A 66 -14.20 0.27 -13.67
CA LYS A 66 -12.97 -0.44 -14.09
C LYS A 66 -12.09 0.45 -14.96
N ILE A 67 -12.67 1.17 -15.94
CA ILE A 67 -11.93 2.08 -16.83
C ILE A 67 -11.32 3.24 -16.02
N ALA A 68 -12.13 3.92 -15.19
CA ALA A 68 -11.65 5.01 -14.34
C ALA A 68 -10.52 4.55 -13.40
N SER A 69 -10.64 3.37 -12.79
CA SER A 69 -9.60 2.80 -11.92
C SER A 69 -8.31 2.48 -12.69
N ARG A 70 -8.42 1.91 -13.92
CA ARG A 70 -7.26 1.63 -14.76
C ARG A 70 -6.53 2.91 -15.16
N LEU A 71 -7.27 3.94 -15.56
CA LEU A 71 -6.69 5.25 -15.93
C LEU A 71 -6.01 5.88 -14.72
N ALA A 72 -6.66 5.94 -13.57
CA ALA A 72 -6.09 6.46 -12.34
C ALA A 72 -4.80 5.71 -11.93
N ASN A 73 -4.81 4.37 -12.00
CA ASN A 73 -3.64 3.55 -11.72
C ASN A 73 -2.50 3.78 -12.72
N ARG A 74 -2.83 3.99 -14.00
CA ARG A 74 -1.84 4.29 -15.04
C ARG A 74 -1.17 5.65 -14.82
N ILE A 75 -1.96 6.69 -14.51
CA ILE A 75 -1.45 8.03 -14.19
C ILE A 75 -0.56 7.96 -12.94
N ARG A 76 -1.04 7.31 -11.87
CA ARG A 76 -0.26 7.13 -10.66
C ARG A 76 1.05 6.39 -10.93
N GLY A 77 0.98 5.25 -11.63
CA GLY A 77 2.16 4.43 -11.96
C GLY A 77 3.20 5.21 -12.77
N ALA A 78 2.77 6.03 -13.74
CA ALA A 78 3.65 6.89 -14.53
C ALA A 78 4.31 7.99 -13.68
N LEU A 79 3.56 8.59 -12.74
CA LEU A 79 4.07 9.64 -11.86
C LEU A 79 5.00 9.12 -10.77
N LEU A 80 4.62 8.01 -10.12
CA LEU A 80 5.34 7.47 -8.96
C LEU A 80 6.34 6.37 -9.33
N LYS A 81 6.29 5.84 -10.56
CA LYS A 81 7.12 4.72 -11.04
C LYS A 81 7.06 3.50 -10.12
N ASP A 82 5.87 3.23 -9.56
CA ASP A 82 5.72 2.19 -8.53
C ASP A 82 5.41 0.79 -9.08
N GLU A 83 5.11 0.66 -10.37
CA GLU A 83 4.83 -0.61 -11.06
C GLU A 83 3.80 -1.50 -10.34
N THR A 84 3.02 -0.93 -9.43
CA THR A 84 2.05 -1.65 -8.62
C THR A 84 0.68 -1.56 -9.28
N PRO A 85 0.09 -2.66 -9.74
CA PRO A 85 -1.17 -2.64 -10.49
C PRO A 85 -2.36 -2.22 -9.61
N ASP A 86 -2.31 -2.46 -8.29
CA ASP A 86 -3.39 -2.14 -7.36
C ASP A 86 -2.85 -1.68 -5.99
N SER A 87 -2.34 -0.46 -5.91
CA SER A 87 -1.83 0.12 -4.65
C SER A 87 -2.91 0.31 -3.58
N GLY A 88 -4.18 0.39 -4.00
CA GLY A 88 -5.33 0.54 -3.11
C GLY A 88 -5.78 -0.76 -2.44
N CYS A 89 -5.16 -1.89 -2.73
CA CYS A 89 -5.46 -3.15 -2.05
C CYS A 89 -5.03 -3.09 -0.59
N GLY A 90 -5.93 -3.43 0.36
CA GLY A 90 -5.67 -3.38 1.80
C GLY A 90 -4.72 -4.48 2.28
N ILE A 91 -4.73 -5.64 1.61
CA ILE A 91 -3.86 -6.75 2.00
C ILE A 91 -2.43 -6.53 1.50
N LYS A 92 -1.50 -6.39 2.44
CA LYS A 92 -0.08 -6.21 2.18
C LYS A 92 0.73 -6.89 3.27
N ILE A 93 1.90 -7.40 2.92
CA ILE A 93 2.90 -7.91 3.86
C ILE A 93 4.18 -7.13 3.62
N PHE A 94 4.79 -6.62 4.68
CA PHE A 94 6.02 -5.83 4.58
C PHE A 94 6.88 -5.97 5.84
N ARG A 95 8.17 -5.70 5.72
CA ARG A 95 9.08 -5.64 6.86
C ARG A 95 8.69 -4.48 7.78
N ARG A 96 8.63 -4.77 9.08
CA ARG A 96 8.32 -3.76 10.11
C ARG A 96 9.32 -2.59 10.08
N GLU A 97 10.60 -2.89 9.98
CA GLU A 97 11.68 -1.91 9.93
C GLU A 97 11.49 -0.98 8.72
N LEU A 98 11.32 -1.54 7.52
CA LEU A 98 11.04 -0.75 6.32
C LEU A 98 9.89 0.24 6.54
N PHE A 99 8.78 -0.21 7.11
CA PHE A 99 7.62 0.67 7.32
C PHE A 99 7.93 1.83 8.26
N LEU A 100 8.71 1.60 9.32
CA LEU A 100 9.06 2.62 10.32
C LEU A 100 9.97 3.71 9.75
N GLU A 101 10.71 3.42 8.70
CA GLU A 101 11.56 4.36 7.96
C GLU A 101 10.77 5.23 6.97
N LEU A 102 9.53 4.84 6.63
CA LEU A 102 8.72 5.59 5.68
C LEU A 102 8.14 6.86 6.33
N PRO A 103 7.98 7.96 5.56
CA PRO A 103 7.40 9.18 6.07
C PRO A 103 5.92 8.97 6.45
N TYR A 104 5.55 9.43 7.65
CA TYR A 104 4.15 9.38 8.10
C TYR A 104 3.37 10.60 7.61
N PHE A 105 2.24 10.33 6.94
CA PHE A 105 1.22 11.32 6.60
C PHE A 105 -0.14 10.64 6.45
N ASP A 106 -1.21 11.41 6.47
CA ASP A 106 -2.54 10.85 6.27
C ASP A 106 -2.69 10.27 4.86
N HIS A 107 -3.42 9.17 4.71
CA HIS A 107 -3.56 8.38 3.48
C HIS A 107 -2.28 7.68 2.98
N MET A 108 -1.15 7.69 3.70
CA MET A 108 0.09 7.02 3.30
C MET A 108 -0.11 5.54 2.95
N HIS A 109 -1.07 4.85 3.58
CA HIS A 109 -1.36 3.44 3.34
C HIS A 109 -1.67 3.11 1.87
N ARG A 110 -2.13 4.10 1.09
CA ARG A 110 -2.40 3.97 -0.35
C ARG A 110 -1.14 4.01 -1.21
N PHE A 111 -0.07 4.58 -0.68
CA PHE A 111 1.19 4.83 -1.38
C PHE A 111 2.33 3.96 -0.88
N LEU A 112 2.08 3.03 0.05
CA LEU A 112 3.11 2.18 0.64
C LEU A 112 4.03 1.52 -0.40
N PRO A 113 3.54 0.93 -1.52
CA PRO A 113 4.41 0.37 -2.53
C PRO A 113 5.38 1.39 -3.15
N ALA A 114 4.88 2.59 -3.48
CA ALA A 114 5.70 3.65 -4.06
C ALA A 114 6.74 4.17 -3.06
N LEU A 115 6.35 4.35 -1.81
CA LEU A 115 7.23 4.79 -0.72
C LEU A 115 8.32 3.74 -0.42
N ALA A 116 7.94 2.47 -0.37
CA ALA A 116 8.88 1.36 -0.16
C ALA A 116 9.91 1.27 -1.30
N ARG A 117 9.45 1.31 -2.57
CA ARG A 117 10.37 1.34 -3.72
C ARG A 117 11.32 2.52 -3.70
N ARG A 118 10.81 3.69 -3.34
CA ARG A 118 11.64 4.88 -3.17
C ARG A 118 12.73 4.68 -2.11
N HIS A 119 12.41 3.96 -1.04
CA HIS A 119 13.37 3.59 0.02
C HIS A 119 14.36 2.49 -0.40
N GLY A 120 14.33 2.05 -1.66
CA GLY A 120 15.18 1.01 -2.19
C GLY A 120 14.62 -0.41 -2.01
N ALA A 121 13.45 -0.54 -1.41
CA ALA A 121 12.86 -1.84 -1.12
C ALA A 121 12.30 -2.51 -2.38
N ARG A 122 12.44 -3.83 -2.44
CA ARG A 122 11.86 -4.66 -3.48
C ARG A 122 10.40 -4.95 -3.19
N VAL A 123 9.52 -4.48 -4.07
CA VAL A 123 8.06 -4.69 -3.97
C VAL A 123 7.60 -5.61 -5.07
N VAL A 124 6.85 -6.65 -4.72
CA VAL A 124 6.20 -7.55 -5.66
C VAL A 124 4.68 -7.55 -5.46
N SER A 125 3.94 -7.87 -6.52
CA SER A 125 2.48 -7.98 -6.47
C SER A 125 2.04 -9.42 -6.64
N VAL A 126 1.06 -9.86 -5.84
CA VAL A 126 0.49 -11.22 -5.88
C VAL A 126 -1.01 -11.10 -6.09
N PRO A 127 -1.61 -11.89 -7.01
CA PRO A 127 -3.05 -11.96 -7.17
C PRO A 127 -3.72 -12.39 -5.86
N VAL A 128 -4.78 -11.66 -5.47
CA VAL A 128 -5.57 -11.97 -4.27
C VAL A 128 -7.06 -11.91 -4.57
N ASN A 129 -7.83 -12.66 -3.81
CA ASN A 129 -9.27 -12.66 -3.91
C ASN A 129 -9.88 -11.34 -3.42
N HIS A 130 -11.05 -11.00 -3.95
CA HIS A 130 -11.80 -9.84 -3.51
C HIS A 130 -13.25 -10.24 -3.24
N ARG A 131 -13.60 -10.25 -1.96
CA ARG A 131 -14.95 -10.62 -1.50
C ARG A 131 -15.92 -9.43 -1.63
N PRO A 132 -17.23 -9.69 -1.75
CA PRO A 132 -18.23 -8.65 -1.56
C PRO A 132 -18.12 -8.06 -0.15
N ARG A 133 -18.43 -6.78 0.01
CA ARG A 133 -18.47 -6.14 1.33
C ARG A 133 -19.55 -6.80 2.19
N GLY A 134 -19.17 -7.28 3.37
CA GLY A 134 -20.09 -7.96 4.28
C GLY A 134 -21.04 -7.00 5.02
N ALA A 135 -20.59 -5.77 5.34
CA ALA A 135 -21.38 -4.77 6.07
C ALA A 135 -20.84 -3.34 5.83
N GLY A 136 -21.70 -2.35 6.09
CA GLY A 136 -21.37 -0.92 6.07
C GLY A 136 -21.55 -0.26 4.71
N THR A 137 -21.89 1.04 4.76
CA THR A 137 -21.95 1.94 3.59
C THR A 137 -20.70 2.78 3.50
N SER A 138 -20.29 3.15 2.27
CA SER A 138 -19.16 4.05 2.07
C SER A 138 -19.53 5.48 2.44
N ASN A 139 -18.96 6.01 3.52
CA ASN A 139 -19.25 7.36 4.05
C ASN A 139 -18.62 8.52 3.27
N TYR A 140 -17.98 8.24 2.13
CA TYR A 140 -17.29 9.29 1.36
C TYR A 140 -17.99 9.57 0.03
N THR A 141 -18.17 10.85 -0.28
CA THR A 141 -18.56 11.27 -1.63
C THR A 141 -17.42 11.03 -2.63
N ASN A 142 -17.76 10.62 -3.85
CA ASN A 142 -16.77 10.33 -4.90
C ASN A 142 -15.89 11.54 -5.23
N PHE A 143 -16.43 12.75 -5.16
CA PHE A 143 -15.71 13.99 -5.48
C PHE A 143 -14.69 14.36 -4.40
N GLY A 144 -15.02 14.26 -3.13
CA GLY A 144 -14.09 14.50 -2.02
C GLY A 144 -12.90 13.54 -2.03
N ARG A 145 -13.17 12.26 -2.35
CA ARG A 145 -12.11 11.24 -2.53
C ARG A 145 -11.18 11.55 -3.69
N LEU A 146 -11.70 12.02 -4.81
CA LEU A 146 -10.91 12.36 -5.99
C LEU A 146 -9.98 13.54 -5.70
N LYS A 147 -10.51 14.62 -5.08
CA LYS A 147 -9.73 15.81 -4.73
C LYS A 147 -8.61 15.48 -3.73
N ALA A 148 -8.93 14.77 -2.64
CA ALA A 148 -7.93 14.35 -1.67
C ALA A 148 -6.87 13.45 -2.30
N GLY A 149 -7.29 12.44 -3.10
CA GLY A 149 -6.39 11.53 -3.78
C GLY A 149 -5.45 12.21 -4.77
N LEU A 150 -5.89 13.29 -5.43
CA LEU A 150 -5.05 14.06 -6.37
C LEU A 150 -4.01 14.89 -5.62
N LEU A 151 -4.40 15.55 -4.53
CA LEU A 151 -3.47 16.30 -3.67
C LEU A 151 -2.43 15.38 -3.05
N ASP A 152 -2.85 14.24 -2.51
CA ASP A 152 -1.95 13.22 -1.97
C ASP A 152 -0.96 12.72 -3.03
N LEU A 153 -1.43 12.49 -4.26
CA LEU A 153 -0.60 12.03 -5.37
C LEU A 153 0.50 13.06 -5.72
N ILE A 154 0.14 14.34 -5.79
CA ILE A 154 1.10 15.45 -6.04
C ILE A 154 2.10 15.52 -4.88
N GLY A 155 1.64 15.45 -3.64
CA GLY A 155 2.50 15.48 -2.45
C GLY A 155 3.49 14.32 -2.43
N VAL A 156 3.04 13.10 -2.72
CA VAL A 156 3.92 11.91 -2.79
C VAL A 156 4.89 11.99 -3.96
N TRP A 157 4.45 12.47 -5.13
CA TRP A 157 5.32 12.71 -6.27
C TRP A 157 6.43 13.71 -5.94
N TRP A 158 6.09 14.83 -5.27
CA TRP A 158 7.06 15.81 -4.80
C TRP A 158 8.04 15.18 -3.80
N LEU A 159 7.52 14.45 -2.81
CA LEU A 159 8.31 13.75 -1.80
C LEU A 159 9.32 12.80 -2.44
N ILE A 160 8.88 11.96 -3.40
CA ILE A 160 9.74 11.00 -4.10
C ILE A 160 10.88 11.72 -4.84
N ARG A 161 10.63 12.89 -5.41
CA ARG A 161 11.65 13.66 -6.15
C ARG A 161 12.62 14.42 -5.27
N ARG A 162 12.17 14.84 -4.09
CA ARG A 162 12.95 15.72 -3.20
C ARG A 162 13.75 14.98 -2.14
N SER A 163 13.28 13.85 -1.70
CA SER A 163 14.01 13.10 -0.68
C SER A 163 15.19 12.34 -1.31
N ARG A 164 16.37 12.58 -0.77
CA ARG A 164 17.54 11.72 -0.95
C ARG A 164 17.59 10.77 0.23
N LEU A 165 17.85 9.50 -0.02
CA LEU A 165 18.11 8.55 1.06
C LEU A 165 19.44 8.96 1.71
N PRO A 166 19.56 8.89 3.05
CA PRO A 166 20.85 9.07 3.70
C PRO A 166 21.81 8.00 3.17
N ILE A 167 23.05 8.40 2.95
CA ILE A 167 24.13 7.47 2.62
C ILE A 167 24.52 6.80 3.92
N ASP A 168 24.54 5.46 3.97
CA ASP A 168 25.14 4.72 5.07
C ASP A 168 26.64 5.11 5.14
N ALA A 169 26.97 5.95 6.09
CA ALA A 169 28.35 6.22 6.42
C ALA A 169 28.89 4.99 7.16
N ARG A 170 29.55 4.08 6.45
CA ARG A 170 30.33 3.04 7.09
C ARG A 170 31.68 3.65 7.46
N GLU A 171 32.01 3.65 8.75
CA GLU A 171 33.37 3.86 9.18
C GLU A 171 34.22 2.70 8.64
N GLU A 172 35.14 2.99 7.73
CA GLU A 172 36.21 2.05 7.37
C GLU A 172 37.14 1.96 8.58
N THR A 173 37.06 0.84 9.29
CA THR A 173 38.02 0.45 10.33
C THR A 173 39.24 -0.23 9.73
#